data_411a618081b10ff32e86f65dc10f4638
#
_entry.id   411a618081b10ff32e86f65dc10f4638
#
_cell.length_a   1.000
_cell.length_b   1.000
_cell.length_c   1.000
_cell.angle_alpha   90.00
_cell.angle_beta   90.00
_cell.angle_gamma   90.00
#
_symmetry.space_group_name_H-M   'P 1'
#
loop_
_entity.id
_entity.type
_entity.pdbx_description
1 polymer ?
#
loop_
_entity_poly.entity_id
_entity_poly.type
_entity_poly.pdbx_seq_one_letter_code
_entity_poly.pdbx_strand_id
1 'polypeptide(L)'
;MPQGVKTTVQGIDVEVAFYSPSIVRVYKTPEGSSYDKKSLVVMKEPEETFVEFAMNKEYIRLKSDALQVEVNSSTGGINFYDATGRVLLKDKDYGTQFTPFDDAGTFSYNVRQAFLLDKDEVIYGLGQQQTGKVNQRNQKLFLRNKNMSICIPFIHSVKGYGLYWDNYSPTMFTDNPQEMSFDSEVGDCADYYFIYGSNADGVIAGVRDLTGQAPLYPLWTLGFWQCRERYKSPDELCEVVDEYRDRKVPLDGIIQDWQYWGCDSNWNSMKFQNPRYINKMGDKEYMKYLPNGENPDARYGTPRIKSPQEMIDYIHKRNAHIMISVWASFGPWTEMYHKMDSLNALLHFETWPPKAGVKPYDPFNPVARSIYWNEMKKNIFDLGMDAGGWILPNPIIWRFKIKILIQKLI
;
A
#
# COMPACT_ATOMS: atom_id res chain seq x y z
N MET A 1 -13.65 21.15 -21.84
CA MET A 1 -13.82 20.75 -20.46
C MET A 1 -14.08 22.00 -19.63
N PRO A 2 -15.12 22.08 -18.82
CA PRO A 2 -15.41 23.28 -18.05
C PRO A 2 -14.41 23.61 -16.94
N GLN A 3 -13.53 22.66 -16.57
CA GLN A 3 -12.67 22.76 -15.38
C GLN A 3 -11.20 22.44 -15.66
N GLY A 4 -10.78 22.41 -16.91
CA GLY A 4 -9.43 22.04 -17.26
C GLY A 4 -9.07 22.30 -18.71
N VAL A 5 -7.89 21.86 -19.09
CA VAL A 5 -7.36 21.98 -20.46
C VAL A 5 -6.69 20.69 -20.88
N LYS A 6 -6.82 20.37 -22.17
CA LYS A 6 -6.00 19.36 -22.86
C LYS A 6 -5.21 20.05 -23.96
N THR A 7 -3.93 19.72 -24.05
CA THR A 7 -3.04 20.24 -25.08
C THR A 7 -1.94 19.23 -25.36
N THR A 8 -1.32 19.30 -26.53
CA THR A 8 -0.15 18.48 -26.88
C THR A 8 1.07 19.37 -27.01
N VAL A 9 2.12 19.02 -26.29
CA VAL A 9 3.39 19.77 -26.29
C VAL A 9 4.55 18.79 -26.36
N GLN A 10 5.43 18.96 -27.35
CA GLN A 10 6.66 18.14 -27.50
C GLN A 10 6.42 16.63 -27.54
N GLY A 11 5.35 16.18 -28.22
CA GLY A 11 5.02 14.77 -28.31
C GLY A 11 4.41 14.17 -27.04
N ILE A 12 3.93 15.01 -26.13
CA ILE A 12 3.26 14.62 -24.90
C ILE A 12 1.87 15.26 -24.84
N ASP A 13 0.84 14.46 -24.68
CA ASP A 13 -0.50 14.92 -24.38
C ASP A 13 -0.56 15.29 -22.89
N VAL A 14 -0.97 16.51 -22.60
CA VAL A 14 -1.04 17.11 -21.26
C VAL A 14 -2.47 17.46 -20.95
N GLU A 15 -2.98 16.90 -19.88
CA GLU A 15 -4.29 17.27 -19.31
C GLU A 15 -4.10 17.85 -17.92
N VAL A 16 -4.70 19.02 -17.68
CA VAL A 16 -4.78 19.66 -16.36
C VAL A 16 -6.24 19.81 -16.02
N ALA A 17 -6.67 19.23 -14.90
CA ALA A 17 -8.06 19.25 -14.47
C ALA A 17 -8.17 19.61 -12.98
N PHE A 18 -9.04 20.57 -12.66
CA PHE A 18 -9.40 20.89 -11.28
C PHE A 18 -10.37 19.84 -10.74
N TYR A 19 -10.02 19.25 -9.60
CA TYR A 19 -10.87 18.34 -8.81
C TYR A 19 -11.63 19.10 -7.73
N SER A 20 -11.11 20.26 -7.34
CA SER A 20 -11.72 21.27 -6.47
C SER A 20 -10.99 22.60 -6.71
N PRO A 21 -11.41 23.73 -6.12
CA PRO A 21 -10.65 24.99 -6.23
C PRO A 21 -9.18 24.89 -5.80
N SER A 22 -8.83 23.90 -4.96
CA SER A 22 -7.51 23.73 -4.36
C SER A 22 -6.80 22.42 -4.74
N ILE A 23 -7.42 21.56 -5.55
CA ILE A 23 -6.85 20.27 -5.97
C ILE A 23 -6.84 20.20 -7.50
N VAL A 24 -5.68 19.93 -8.07
CA VAL A 24 -5.47 19.84 -9.52
C VAL A 24 -4.82 18.52 -9.86
N ARG A 25 -5.41 17.75 -10.77
CA ARG A 25 -4.76 16.61 -11.42
C ARG A 25 -4.00 17.07 -12.64
N VAL A 26 -2.79 16.58 -12.79
CA VAL A 26 -2.00 16.64 -14.01
C VAL A 26 -1.79 15.24 -14.53
N TYR A 27 -2.25 15.02 -15.75
CA TYR A 27 -2.17 13.74 -16.43
C TYR A 27 -1.46 13.91 -17.76
N LYS A 28 -0.36 13.19 -17.93
CA LYS A 28 0.48 13.28 -19.13
C LYS A 28 0.71 11.89 -19.70
N THR A 29 0.58 11.76 -21.03
CA THR A 29 0.85 10.53 -21.78
C THR A 29 1.67 10.83 -23.02
N PRO A 30 2.35 9.84 -23.62
CA PRO A 30 2.85 10.00 -24.98
C PRO A 30 1.74 10.42 -25.94
N GLU A 31 2.05 11.29 -26.90
CA GLU A 31 1.09 11.81 -27.86
C GLU A 31 0.32 10.69 -28.55
N GLY A 32 -1.02 10.82 -28.62
CA GLY A 32 -1.90 9.86 -29.24
C GLY A 32 -2.16 8.58 -28.43
N SER A 33 -1.70 8.51 -27.19
CA SER A 33 -2.03 7.39 -26.30
C SER A 33 -3.51 7.33 -26.00
N SER A 34 -4.10 6.13 -26.05
CA SER A 34 -5.48 5.88 -25.63
C SER A 34 -5.58 5.42 -24.18
N TYR A 35 -4.49 5.43 -23.43
CA TYR A 35 -4.47 4.95 -22.05
C TYR A 35 -5.27 5.89 -21.13
N ASP A 36 -6.30 5.34 -20.50
CA ASP A 36 -7.17 6.04 -19.53
C ASP A 36 -7.05 5.35 -18.16
N LYS A 37 -6.27 5.95 -17.27
CA LYS A 37 -6.00 5.39 -15.97
C LYS A 37 -7.11 5.70 -14.98
N LYS A 38 -7.66 4.65 -14.37
CA LYS A 38 -8.45 4.75 -13.15
C LYS A 38 -7.55 4.60 -11.94
N SER A 39 -7.52 5.63 -11.09
CA SER A 39 -6.75 5.56 -9.85
C SER A 39 -7.31 4.50 -8.90
N LEU A 40 -6.43 3.77 -8.23
CA LEU A 40 -6.79 2.86 -7.14
C LEU A 40 -6.85 3.56 -5.77
N VAL A 41 -6.39 4.80 -5.71
CA VAL A 41 -6.22 5.55 -4.46
C VAL A 41 -7.16 6.76 -4.41
N VAL A 42 -7.34 7.43 -5.55
CA VAL A 42 -8.18 8.63 -5.64
C VAL A 42 -9.64 8.22 -5.78
N MET A 43 -10.44 8.62 -4.79
CA MET A 43 -11.87 8.33 -4.70
C MET A 43 -12.73 9.55 -5.07
N LYS A 44 -12.12 10.75 -5.05
CA LYS A 44 -12.81 11.98 -5.36
C LYS A 44 -13.08 12.07 -6.86
N GLU A 45 -14.33 12.31 -7.23
CA GLU A 45 -14.67 12.76 -8.56
C GLU A 45 -14.50 14.29 -8.67
N PRO A 46 -14.15 14.82 -9.85
CA PRO A 46 -14.07 16.27 -10.05
C PRO A 46 -15.38 16.96 -9.69
N GLU A 47 -15.35 17.91 -8.78
CA GLU A 47 -16.50 18.74 -8.45
C GLU A 47 -16.59 19.94 -9.37
N GLU A 48 -17.80 20.49 -9.55
CA GLU A 48 -18.01 21.68 -10.35
C GLU A 48 -17.23 22.86 -9.76
N THR A 49 -16.22 23.32 -10.48
CA THR A 49 -15.32 24.38 -10.05
C THR A 49 -15.27 25.49 -11.10
N PHE A 50 -15.52 26.72 -10.68
CA PHE A 50 -15.30 27.85 -11.56
C PHE A 50 -13.82 28.06 -11.81
N VAL A 51 -13.44 28.08 -13.10
CA VAL A 51 -12.05 28.25 -13.53
C VAL A 51 -12.00 29.31 -14.63
N GLU A 52 -11.33 30.42 -14.36
CA GLU A 52 -10.99 31.41 -15.36
C GLU A 52 -9.94 30.83 -16.32
N PHE A 53 -10.14 31.02 -17.60
CA PHE A 53 -9.23 30.57 -18.63
C PHE A 53 -8.63 31.79 -19.38
N ALA A 54 -7.32 31.79 -19.55
CA ALA A 54 -6.57 32.72 -20.35
C ALA A 54 -5.46 32.02 -21.12
N MET A 55 -5.19 32.48 -22.35
CA MET A 55 -4.14 31.87 -23.17
C MET A 55 -3.40 32.98 -23.93
N ASN A 56 -2.07 32.83 -23.97
CA ASN A 56 -1.20 33.62 -24.84
C ASN A 56 -0.23 32.68 -25.60
N LYS A 57 0.79 33.23 -26.25
CA LYS A 57 1.75 32.43 -27.02
C LYS A 57 2.64 31.54 -26.17
N GLU A 58 2.81 31.88 -24.89
CA GLU A 58 3.78 31.23 -24.01
C GLU A 58 3.09 30.29 -23.00
N TYR A 59 1.88 30.68 -22.55
CA TYR A 59 1.19 29.98 -21.47
C TYR A 59 -0.29 29.83 -21.69
N ILE A 60 -0.83 28.69 -21.26
CA ILE A 60 -2.25 28.49 -20.98
C ILE A 60 -2.41 28.62 -19.47
N ARG A 61 -3.26 29.54 -19.02
CA ARG A 61 -3.51 29.82 -17.61
C ARG A 61 -4.92 29.41 -17.21
N LEU A 62 -4.99 28.69 -16.11
CA LEU A 62 -6.21 28.29 -15.44
C LEU A 62 -6.20 28.88 -14.03
N LYS A 63 -7.27 29.53 -13.59
CA LYS A 63 -7.32 30.15 -12.26
C LYS A 63 -8.66 29.86 -11.59
N SER A 64 -8.59 29.27 -10.39
CA SER A 64 -9.70 29.16 -9.44
C SER A 64 -9.59 30.24 -8.35
N ASP A 65 -10.49 30.22 -7.39
CA ASP A 65 -10.42 31.09 -6.22
C ASP A 65 -9.17 30.81 -5.33
N ALA A 66 -8.61 29.59 -5.36
CA ALA A 66 -7.50 29.18 -4.51
C ALA A 66 -6.15 29.09 -5.24
N LEU A 67 -6.15 28.68 -6.50
CA LEU A 67 -4.96 28.34 -7.27
C LEU A 67 -4.95 28.99 -8.66
N GLN A 68 -3.74 29.31 -9.13
CA GLN A 68 -3.46 29.55 -10.53
C GLN A 68 -2.49 28.48 -11.03
N VAL A 69 -2.79 27.91 -12.20
CA VAL A 69 -1.95 26.91 -12.88
C VAL A 69 -1.62 27.45 -14.27
N GLU A 70 -0.34 27.37 -14.65
CA GLU A 70 0.14 27.76 -15.97
C GLU A 70 0.80 26.57 -16.65
N VAL A 71 0.36 26.27 -17.87
CA VAL A 71 0.99 25.28 -18.74
C VAL A 71 1.84 26.02 -19.76
N ASN A 72 3.14 25.77 -19.79
CA ASN A 72 4.04 26.32 -20.78
C ASN A 72 3.80 25.68 -22.14
N SER A 73 3.40 26.47 -23.13
CA SER A 73 3.05 25.99 -24.46
C SER A 73 4.24 25.46 -25.29
N SER A 74 5.46 25.73 -24.86
CA SER A 74 6.69 25.31 -25.56
C SER A 74 7.34 24.10 -24.92
N THR A 75 7.28 23.96 -23.58
CA THR A 75 7.99 22.91 -22.82
C THR A 75 7.06 21.87 -22.20
N GLY A 76 5.75 22.15 -22.10
CA GLY A 76 4.79 21.32 -21.37
C GLY A 76 4.95 21.35 -19.87
N GLY A 77 5.84 22.20 -19.34
CA GLY A 77 6.03 22.40 -17.91
C GLY A 77 4.85 23.11 -17.27
N ILE A 78 4.55 22.74 -16.01
CA ILE A 78 3.39 23.27 -15.27
C ILE A 78 3.89 24.01 -14.06
N ASN A 79 3.38 25.22 -13.85
CA ASN A 79 3.67 26.05 -12.71
C ASN A 79 2.42 26.27 -11.87
N PHE A 80 2.55 26.15 -10.57
CA PHE A 80 1.49 26.34 -9.59
C PHE A 80 1.75 27.58 -8.76
N TYR A 81 0.72 28.40 -8.60
CA TYR A 81 0.74 29.62 -7.80
C TYR A 81 -0.48 29.64 -6.89
N ASP A 82 -0.37 30.29 -5.75
CA ASP A 82 -1.54 30.62 -4.95
C ASP A 82 -2.34 31.78 -5.56
N ALA A 83 -3.50 32.09 -4.98
CA ALA A 83 -4.40 33.15 -5.48
C ALA A 83 -3.74 34.55 -5.50
N THR A 84 -2.65 34.75 -4.73
CA THR A 84 -1.90 36.02 -4.68
C THR A 84 -0.81 36.12 -5.77
N GLY A 85 -0.55 35.00 -6.48
CA GLY A 85 0.51 34.89 -7.48
C GLY A 85 1.87 34.45 -6.92
N ARG A 86 1.95 34.05 -5.65
CA ARG A 86 3.16 33.47 -5.08
C ARG A 86 3.40 32.09 -5.68
N VAL A 87 4.61 31.83 -6.15
CA VAL A 87 5.03 30.53 -6.69
C VAL A 87 5.00 29.48 -5.59
N LEU A 88 4.29 28.39 -5.85
CA LEU A 88 4.24 27.21 -4.99
C LEU A 88 5.21 26.14 -5.49
N LEU A 89 5.00 25.65 -6.72
CA LEU A 89 5.80 24.59 -7.33
C LEU A 89 5.95 24.86 -8.83
N LYS A 90 7.06 24.45 -9.41
CA LYS A 90 7.29 24.46 -10.86
C LYS A 90 7.71 23.08 -11.34
N ASP A 91 7.13 22.62 -12.45
CA ASP A 91 7.74 21.55 -13.22
C ASP A 91 9.12 22.02 -13.73
N LYS A 92 10.07 21.11 -13.81
CA LYS A 92 11.29 21.34 -14.54
C LYS A 92 10.98 21.30 -16.05
N ASP A 93 11.49 22.24 -16.82
CA ASP A 93 11.35 22.22 -18.28
C ASP A 93 11.83 20.87 -18.84
N TYR A 94 11.05 20.28 -19.72
CA TYR A 94 11.28 18.93 -20.27
C TYR A 94 11.43 17.85 -19.20
N GLY A 95 10.89 18.08 -18.01
CA GLY A 95 11.00 17.19 -16.84
C GLY A 95 10.16 15.93 -16.93
N THR A 96 9.16 15.89 -17.84
CA THR A 96 8.39 14.68 -18.12
C THR A 96 9.09 13.88 -19.21
N GLN A 97 9.32 12.58 -18.95
CA GLN A 97 9.98 11.70 -19.91
C GLN A 97 9.33 10.32 -19.89
N PHE A 98 9.14 9.76 -21.09
CA PHE A 98 8.67 8.40 -21.32
C PHE A 98 9.76 7.65 -22.08
N THR A 99 10.47 6.76 -21.40
CA THR A 99 11.50 5.93 -22.03
C THR A 99 10.91 4.56 -22.33
N PRO A 100 10.85 4.11 -23.60
CA PRO A 100 10.32 2.80 -23.96
C PRO A 100 10.90 1.68 -23.11
N PHE A 101 10.06 0.80 -22.63
CA PHE A 101 10.41 -0.28 -21.73
C PHE A 101 9.61 -1.54 -22.06
N ASP A 102 10.30 -2.69 -22.12
CA ASP A 102 9.66 -4.00 -22.22
C ASP A 102 9.42 -4.57 -20.82
N ASP A 103 8.17 -4.55 -20.37
CA ASP A 103 7.77 -5.18 -19.13
C ASP A 103 7.34 -6.63 -19.36
N ALA A 104 8.31 -7.52 -19.39
CA ALA A 104 8.15 -8.97 -19.58
C ALA A 104 7.29 -9.35 -20.81
N GLY A 105 7.52 -8.68 -21.95
CA GLY A 105 6.81 -8.89 -23.20
C GLY A 105 5.62 -7.96 -23.42
N THR A 106 5.34 -7.06 -22.50
CA THR A 106 4.35 -5.99 -22.67
C THR A 106 5.07 -4.66 -22.85
N PHE A 107 4.74 -3.94 -23.90
CA PHE A 107 5.28 -2.61 -24.14
C PHE A 107 4.74 -1.62 -23.11
N SER A 108 5.61 -0.84 -22.49
CA SER A 108 5.30 0.23 -21.56
C SER A 108 6.45 1.25 -21.54
N TYR A 109 6.55 2.07 -20.50
CA TYR A 109 7.59 3.08 -20.34
C TYR A 109 8.17 3.08 -18.93
N ASN A 110 9.46 3.45 -18.81
CA ASN A 110 9.93 4.08 -17.59
C ASN A 110 9.40 5.52 -17.61
N VAL A 111 8.76 5.95 -16.52
CA VAL A 111 8.08 7.25 -16.45
C VAL A 111 8.78 8.15 -15.46
N ARG A 112 9.17 9.32 -15.92
CA ARG A 112 9.82 10.33 -15.11
C ARG A 112 9.03 11.64 -15.10
N GLN A 113 8.97 12.28 -13.94
CA GLN A 113 8.55 13.68 -13.76
C GLN A 113 9.50 14.39 -12.82
N ALA A 114 9.97 15.57 -13.21
CA ALA A 114 10.87 16.39 -12.42
C ALA A 114 10.28 17.77 -12.11
N PHE A 115 10.66 18.29 -10.95
CA PHE A 115 10.19 19.55 -10.38
C PHE A 115 11.37 20.40 -9.90
N LEU A 116 11.11 21.69 -9.75
CA LEU A 116 12.07 22.65 -9.16
C LEU A 116 11.53 23.13 -7.81
N LEU A 117 12.33 22.93 -6.78
CA LEU A 117 12.07 23.40 -5.43
C LEU A 117 12.96 24.60 -5.10
N ASP A 118 12.46 25.52 -4.28
CA ASP A 118 13.30 26.61 -3.76
C ASP A 118 14.42 26.04 -2.86
N LYS A 119 15.54 26.75 -2.81
CA LYS A 119 16.74 26.31 -2.09
C LYS A 119 16.46 25.99 -0.61
N ASP A 120 15.66 26.82 0.03
CA ASP A 120 15.36 26.73 1.47
C ASP A 120 14.01 26.04 1.76
N GLU A 121 13.37 25.49 0.73
CA GLU A 121 12.11 24.75 0.89
C GLU A 121 12.35 23.43 1.58
N VAL A 122 11.55 23.11 2.57
CA VAL A 122 11.56 21.84 3.29
C VAL A 122 10.38 21.00 2.84
N ILE A 123 10.62 19.70 2.61
CA ILE A 123 9.58 18.74 2.25
C ILE A 123 9.59 17.54 3.20
N TYR A 124 8.41 17.03 3.49
CA TYR A 124 8.14 15.86 4.32
C TYR A 124 7.38 14.81 3.52
N GLY A 125 7.29 13.58 4.02
CA GLY A 125 6.44 12.54 3.43
C GLY A 125 7.20 11.32 2.97
N LEU A 126 6.79 10.74 1.82
CA LEU A 126 7.30 9.52 1.19
C LEU A 126 7.06 8.24 2.01
N GLY A 127 6.15 8.31 2.99
CA GLY A 127 5.81 7.19 3.86
C GLY A 127 6.80 7.01 5.02
N GLN A 128 6.83 5.80 5.55
CA GLN A 128 7.70 5.46 6.68
C GLN A 128 9.02 4.89 6.16
N GLN A 129 10.08 5.67 6.27
CA GLN A 129 11.44 5.32 5.88
C GLN A 129 12.34 5.28 7.11
N GLN A 130 13.24 4.29 7.20
CA GLN A 130 14.15 4.15 8.34
C GLN A 130 15.48 4.88 8.12
N THR A 131 15.42 6.09 7.58
CA THR A 131 16.61 6.93 7.31
C THR A 131 17.01 7.80 8.49
N GLY A 132 16.16 7.91 9.51
CA GLY A 132 16.34 8.87 10.62
C GLY A 132 16.13 10.34 10.22
N LYS A 133 15.61 10.60 9.00
CA LYS A 133 15.41 11.96 8.47
C LYS A 133 13.91 12.23 8.29
N VAL A 134 13.48 13.37 8.81
CA VAL A 134 12.11 13.88 8.61
C VAL A 134 12.06 14.78 7.38
N ASN A 135 13.03 15.67 7.20
CA ASN A 135 13.17 16.47 6.00
C ASN A 135 13.75 15.62 4.85
N GLN A 136 13.02 15.51 3.76
CA GLN A 136 13.36 14.68 2.61
C GLN A 136 14.21 15.40 1.54
N ARG A 137 14.69 16.59 1.83
CA ARG A 137 15.62 17.30 0.92
C ARG A 137 16.96 16.58 0.82
N ASN A 138 17.53 16.59 -0.39
CA ASN A 138 18.81 15.95 -0.71
C ASN A 138 18.80 14.43 -0.40
N GLN A 139 17.67 13.76 -0.65
CA GLN A 139 17.51 12.32 -0.46
C GLN A 139 17.39 11.61 -1.82
N LYS A 140 17.86 10.37 -1.84
CA LYS A 140 17.59 9.40 -2.91
C LYS A 140 17.00 8.17 -2.28
N LEU A 141 15.72 7.92 -2.54
CA LEU A 141 14.93 6.86 -1.90
C LEU A 141 14.26 5.97 -2.95
N PHE A 142 14.42 4.68 -2.81
CA PHE A 142 13.71 3.72 -3.63
C PHE A 142 12.37 3.39 -2.97
N LEU A 143 11.31 4.00 -3.50
CA LEU A 143 9.96 3.92 -2.98
C LEU A 143 9.32 2.61 -3.41
N ARG A 144 9.19 1.69 -2.46
CA ARG A 144 8.42 0.46 -2.57
C ARG A 144 8.07 -0.04 -1.18
N ASN A 145 6.95 -0.73 -1.05
CA ASN A 145 6.63 -1.43 0.19
C ASN A 145 7.56 -2.64 0.37
N LYS A 146 8.19 -2.72 1.51
CA LYS A 146 9.07 -3.82 1.89
C LYS A 146 9.09 -3.96 3.40
N ASN A 147 9.72 -5.02 3.92
CA ASN A 147 9.93 -5.14 5.35
C ASN A 147 10.62 -3.87 5.90
N MET A 148 10.07 -3.30 6.98
CA MET A 148 10.54 -2.10 7.67
C MET A 148 10.41 -0.78 6.89
N SER A 149 9.72 -0.74 5.75
CA SER A 149 9.45 0.50 5.01
C SER A 149 8.07 0.50 4.39
N ILE A 150 7.34 1.58 4.56
CA ILE A 150 6.06 1.83 3.91
C ILE A 150 6.24 2.97 2.92
N CYS A 151 5.86 2.73 1.67
CA CYS A 151 5.89 3.73 0.63
C CYS A 151 4.54 4.44 0.54
N ILE A 152 4.55 5.76 0.60
CA ILE A 152 3.44 6.63 0.23
C ILE A 152 4.05 7.70 -0.68
N PRO A 153 3.81 7.68 -2.00
CA PRO A 153 4.45 8.58 -2.94
C PRO A 153 3.81 9.98 -2.90
N PHE A 154 3.84 10.57 -1.72
CA PHE A 154 3.29 11.87 -1.38
C PHE A 154 4.32 12.69 -0.64
N ILE A 155 4.49 13.94 -1.06
CA ILE A 155 5.27 14.94 -0.33
C ILE A 155 4.37 16.09 0.13
N HIS A 156 4.75 16.69 1.25
CA HIS A 156 4.17 17.92 1.80
C HIS A 156 5.26 18.96 1.93
N SER A 157 5.05 20.15 1.36
CA SER A 157 5.96 21.29 1.44
C SER A 157 5.55 22.27 2.54
N VAL A 158 6.55 22.89 3.18
CA VAL A 158 6.34 24.00 4.13
C VAL A 158 5.64 25.21 3.49
N LYS A 159 5.59 25.29 2.15
CA LYS A 159 4.82 26.31 1.42
C LYS A 159 3.30 26.10 1.48
N GLY A 160 2.84 24.99 2.11
CA GLY A 160 1.42 24.68 2.28
C GLY A 160 0.79 23.99 1.08
N TYR A 161 1.58 23.21 0.34
CA TYR A 161 1.06 22.31 -0.71
C TYR A 161 1.52 20.88 -0.51
N GLY A 162 0.78 19.94 -1.09
CA GLY A 162 1.15 18.54 -1.23
C GLY A 162 1.21 18.13 -2.70
N LEU A 163 2.04 17.15 -3.00
CA LEU A 163 2.15 16.51 -4.31
C LEU A 163 2.02 15.00 -4.14
N TYR A 164 0.99 14.42 -4.74
CA TYR A 164 0.77 12.98 -4.77
C TYR A 164 1.12 12.43 -6.14
N TRP A 165 2.10 11.53 -6.21
CA TRP A 165 2.52 10.82 -7.43
C TRP A 165 1.77 9.51 -7.54
N ASP A 166 0.82 9.40 -8.47
CA ASP A 166 -0.05 8.24 -8.62
C ASP A 166 0.52 7.23 -9.63
N ASN A 167 1.54 6.51 -9.21
CA ASN A 167 2.11 5.39 -9.96
C ASN A 167 2.32 4.21 -9.00
N TYR A 168 2.00 3.00 -9.45
CA TYR A 168 2.00 1.77 -8.63
C TYR A 168 3.29 0.97 -8.73
N SER A 169 4.17 1.31 -9.65
CA SER A 169 5.45 0.62 -9.80
C SER A 169 6.49 1.15 -8.79
N PRO A 170 7.55 0.37 -8.51
CA PRO A 170 8.68 0.88 -7.76
C PRO A 170 9.21 2.18 -8.38
N THR A 171 9.41 3.19 -7.56
CA THR A 171 9.76 4.53 -8.00
C THR A 171 11.01 5.03 -7.28
N MET A 172 11.98 5.54 -8.02
CA MET A 172 13.12 6.24 -7.46
C MET A 172 12.73 7.70 -7.23
N PHE A 173 12.64 8.10 -5.98
CA PHE A 173 12.59 9.51 -5.60
C PHE A 173 14.01 10.04 -5.49
N THR A 174 14.28 11.18 -6.10
CA THR A 174 15.57 11.90 -5.98
C THR A 174 15.31 13.37 -5.76
N ASP A 175 15.90 13.95 -4.73
CA ASP A 175 16.01 15.40 -4.55
C ASP A 175 17.47 15.79 -4.44
N ASN A 176 17.86 16.78 -5.22
CA ASN A 176 19.19 17.38 -5.26
C ASN A 176 19.08 18.88 -5.61
N PRO A 177 20.18 19.64 -5.60
CA PRO A 177 20.13 21.08 -5.89
C PRO A 177 19.58 21.47 -7.27
N GLN A 178 19.53 20.55 -8.23
CA GLN A 178 19.11 20.80 -9.61
C GLN A 178 17.64 20.46 -9.84
N GLU A 179 17.09 19.51 -9.07
CA GLU A 179 15.72 19.03 -9.26
C GLU A 179 15.26 18.10 -8.14
N MET A 180 13.95 17.96 -8.02
CA MET A 180 13.28 16.85 -7.35
C MET A 180 12.59 15.99 -8.43
N SER A 181 12.74 14.69 -8.40
CA SER A 181 12.09 13.80 -9.40
C SER A 181 11.50 12.54 -8.80
N PHE A 182 10.46 12.04 -9.50
CA PHE A 182 9.94 10.69 -9.39
C PHE A 182 10.25 9.96 -10.69
N ASP A 183 10.96 8.84 -10.59
CA ASP A 183 11.37 8.00 -11.72
C ASP A 183 10.79 6.61 -11.49
N SER A 184 9.64 6.30 -12.09
CA SER A 184 8.94 5.03 -11.95
C SER A 184 9.44 4.00 -12.94
N GLU A 185 9.61 2.74 -12.48
CA GLU A 185 10.13 1.65 -13.33
C GLU A 185 9.19 1.31 -14.48
N VAL A 186 7.86 1.39 -14.25
CA VAL A 186 6.85 1.07 -15.27
C VAL A 186 5.65 1.99 -15.15
N GLY A 187 5.09 2.41 -16.29
CA GLY A 187 3.85 3.14 -16.38
C GLY A 187 3.56 3.63 -17.79
N ASP A 188 2.30 3.90 -18.08
CA ASP A 188 1.85 4.40 -19.37
C ASP A 188 1.44 5.89 -19.32
N CYS A 189 1.54 6.49 -18.13
CA CYS A 189 1.27 7.90 -17.89
C CYS A 189 2.11 8.46 -16.73
N ALA A 190 2.33 9.76 -16.75
CA ALA A 190 2.72 10.54 -15.58
C ALA A 190 1.45 11.16 -14.99
N ASP A 191 1.05 10.72 -13.80
CA ASP A 191 -0.19 11.12 -13.15
C ASP A 191 0.11 11.62 -11.74
N TYR A 192 -0.19 12.89 -11.47
CA TYR A 192 0.02 13.45 -10.15
C TYR A 192 -1.05 14.49 -9.78
N TYR A 193 -1.24 14.62 -8.47
CA TYR A 193 -2.20 15.56 -7.90
C TYR A 193 -1.46 16.61 -7.08
N PHE A 194 -1.73 17.87 -7.42
CA PHE A 194 -1.28 19.02 -6.64
C PHE A 194 -2.41 19.45 -5.70
N ILE A 195 -2.09 19.56 -4.41
CA ILE A 195 -3.06 19.86 -3.34
C ILE A 195 -2.58 21.10 -2.60
N TYR A 196 -3.37 22.18 -2.65
CA TYR A 196 -3.05 23.38 -1.90
C TYR A 196 -3.89 23.49 -0.63
N GLY A 197 -3.23 23.54 0.51
CA GLY A 197 -3.89 23.64 1.82
C GLY A 197 -3.51 24.90 2.60
N SER A 198 -2.63 25.74 2.05
CA SER A 198 -1.99 26.90 2.71
C SER A 198 -1.13 26.59 3.94
N ASN A 199 -1.41 25.49 4.62
CA ASN A 199 -0.68 24.96 5.78
C ASN A 199 -0.80 23.43 5.81
N ALA A 200 -0.14 22.77 6.79
CA ALA A 200 -0.12 21.32 6.91
C ALA A 200 -1.52 20.71 7.09
N ASP A 201 -2.35 21.29 7.93
CA ASP A 201 -3.69 20.77 8.22
C ASP A 201 -4.58 20.82 6.98
N GLY A 202 -4.52 21.92 6.22
CA GLY A 202 -5.24 22.07 4.95
C GLY A 202 -4.76 21.09 3.88
N VAL A 203 -3.46 20.83 3.80
CA VAL A 203 -2.91 19.82 2.88
C VAL A 203 -3.40 18.41 3.25
N ILE A 204 -3.37 18.05 4.52
CA ILE A 204 -3.87 16.74 4.97
C ILE A 204 -5.38 16.61 4.79
N ALA A 205 -6.13 17.69 5.02
CA ALA A 205 -7.56 17.71 4.72
C ALA A 205 -7.81 17.47 3.22
N GLY A 206 -7.04 18.10 2.32
CA GLY A 206 -7.12 17.89 0.88
C GLY A 206 -6.73 16.46 0.46
N VAL A 207 -5.72 15.84 1.09
CA VAL A 207 -5.40 14.42 0.86
C VAL A 207 -6.57 13.52 1.25
N ARG A 208 -7.20 13.78 2.39
CA ARG A 208 -8.36 12.99 2.85
C ARG A 208 -9.60 13.21 1.96
N ASP A 209 -9.77 14.41 1.43
CA ASP A 209 -10.81 14.70 0.44
C ASP A 209 -10.56 13.93 -0.86
N LEU A 210 -9.31 13.92 -1.34
CA LEU A 210 -8.91 13.24 -2.57
C LEU A 210 -9.01 11.70 -2.46
N THR A 211 -8.54 11.13 -1.35
CA THR A 211 -8.36 9.67 -1.18
C THR A 211 -9.43 9.00 -0.32
N GLY A 212 -10.38 9.77 0.20
CA GLY A 212 -11.37 9.32 1.15
C GLY A 212 -10.91 9.43 2.61
N GLN A 213 -11.87 9.44 3.51
CA GLN A 213 -11.62 9.59 4.93
C GLN A 213 -11.31 8.23 5.57
N ALA A 214 -10.23 8.18 6.34
CA ALA A 214 -9.96 7.03 7.19
C ALA A 214 -11.05 6.90 8.27
N PRO A 215 -11.55 5.69 8.56
CA PRO A 215 -12.48 5.46 9.65
C PRO A 215 -11.81 5.74 11.00
N LEU A 216 -12.61 6.14 11.98
CA LEU A 216 -12.13 6.25 13.35
C LEU A 216 -11.93 4.84 13.92
N TYR A 217 -10.71 4.53 14.31
CA TYR A 217 -10.40 3.24 14.93
C TYR A 217 -10.93 3.16 16.37
N PRO A 218 -11.34 1.96 16.83
CA PRO A 218 -11.63 1.74 18.26
C PRO A 218 -10.40 2.06 19.12
N LEU A 219 -10.64 2.61 20.32
CA LEU A 219 -9.55 3.07 21.20
C LEU A 219 -8.54 1.98 21.54
N TRP A 220 -8.99 0.74 21.75
CA TRP A 220 -8.14 -0.41 22.06
C TRP A 220 -7.10 -0.73 20.97
N THR A 221 -7.34 -0.34 19.71
CA THR A 221 -6.35 -0.55 18.63
C THR A 221 -5.12 0.33 18.79
N LEU A 222 -5.21 1.43 19.53
CA LEU A 222 -4.13 2.36 19.84
C LEU A 222 -3.37 2.00 21.12
N GLY A 223 -3.79 0.94 21.81
CA GLY A 223 -3.20 0.48 23.06
C GLY A 223 -2.00 -0.45 22.83
N PHE A 224 -1.62 -1.19 23.87
CA PHE A 224 -0.48 -2.09 23.82
C PHE A 224 -0.88 -3.46 23.29
N TRP A 225 -0.17 -3.93 22.26
CA TRP A 225 -0.33 -5.22 21.63
C TRP A 225 0.91 -6.09 21.85
N GLN A 226 0.71 -7.22 22.54
CA GLN A 226 1.75 -8.19 22.71
C GLN A 226 1.85 -9.10 21.48
N CYS A 227 3.01 -9.15 20.87
CA CYS A 227 3.35 -10.06 19.79
C CYS A 227 4.61 -10.83 20.12
N ARG A 228 4.67 -12.05 19.62
CA ARG A 228 5.86 -12.88 19.56
C ARG A 228 5.89 -13.55 18.19
N GLU A 229 7.06 -13.79 17.63
CA GLU A 229 7.20 -14.39 16.30
C GLU A 229 6.32 -15.64 16.15
N ARG A 230 6.12 -16.39 17.25
CA ARG A 230 5.04 -17.38 17.33
C ARG A 230 4.79 -17.87 18.75
N TYR A 231 3.54 -18.13 19.05
CA TYR A 231 3.09 -18.97 20.15
C TYR A 231 2.88 -20.39 19.60
N LYS A 232 3.35 -21.41 20.32
CA LYS A 232 3.35 -22.79 19.82
C LYS A 232 2.08 -23.56 20.15
N SER A 233 1.28 -23.02 21.06
CA SER A 233 -0.01 -23.59 21.45
C SER A 233 -0.97 -22.51 21.94
N PRO A 234 -2.29 -22.79 21.96
CA PRO A 234 -3.25 -21.88 22.54
C PRO A 234 -3.02 -21.68 24.06
N ASP A 235 -2.53 -22.69 24.77
CA ASP A 235 -2.19 -22.55 26.19
C ASP A 235 -1.08 -21.53 26.43
N GLU A 236 0.01 -21.61 25.66
CA GLU A 236 1.13 -20.65 25.77
C GLU A 236 0.65 -19.22 25.51
N LEU A 237 -0.21 -19.01 24.52
CA LEU A 237 -0.76 -17.69 24.20
C LEU A 237 -1.65 -17.18 25.34
N CYS A 238 -2.53 -18.02 25.89
CA CYS A 238 -3.41 -17.65 26.99
C CYS A 238 -2.62 -17.38 28.30
N GLU A 239 -1.56 -18.14 28.57
CA GLU A 239 -0.68 -17.93 29.72
C GLU A 239 0.01 -16.56 29.69
N VAL A 240 0.39 -16.09 28.50
CA VAL A 240 0.96 -14.74 28.38
C VAL A 240 -0.07 -13.68 28.76
N VAL A 241 -1.32 -13.82 28.36
CA VAL A 241 -2.38 -12.88 28.76
C VAL A 241 -2.61 -12.94 30.28
N ASP A 242 -2.63 -14.14 30.87
CA ASP A 242 -2.73 -14.31 32.32
C ASP A 242 -1.59 -13.60 33.05
N GLU A 243 -0.35 -13.76 32.60
CA GLU A 243 0.83 -13.14 33.19
C GLU A 243 0.76 -11.62 33.18
N TYR A 244 0.26 -10.99 32.08
CA TYR A 244 0.01 -9.55 32.05
C TYR A 244 -1.02 -9.13 33.08
N ARG A 245 -2.10 -9.87 33.24
CA ARG A 245 -3.16 -9.58 34.23
C ARG A 245 -2.67 -9.77 35.67
N ASP A 246 -1.96 -10.85 35.96
CA ASP A 246 -1.42 -11.15 37.28
C ASP A 246 -0.41 -10.10 37.74
N ARG A 247 0.44 -9.65 36.82
CA ARG A 247 1.41 -8.57 37.07
C ARG A 247 0.79 -7.17 37.03
N LYS A 248 -0.50 -7.04 36.71
CA LYS A 248 -1.20 -5.76 36.57
C LYS A 248 -0.56 -4.84 35.52
N VAL A 249 0.02 -5.40 34.48
CA VAL A 249 0.57 -4.67 33.34
C VAL A 249 -0.57 -4.47 32.31
N PRO A 250 -0.83 -3.25 31.85
CA PRO A 250 -1.83 -3.01 30.83
C PRO A 250 -1.57 -3.81 29.55
N LEU A 251 -2.63 -4.37 28.99
CA LEU A 251 -2.63 -5.12 27.72
C LEU A 251 -3.97 -4.93 27.05
N ASP A 252 -3.97 -4.43 25.84
CA ASP A 252 -5.18 -4.24 25.03
C ASP A 252 -5.41 -5.43 24.08
N GLY A 253 -4.35 -6.00 23.55
CA GLY A 253 -4.47 -7.15 22.67
C GLY A 253 -3.25 -8.02 22.58
N ILE A 254 -3.46 -9.23 22.02
CA ILE A 254 -2.42 -10.21 21.73
C ILE A 254 -2.52 -10.66 20.27
N ILE A 255 -1.39 -10.96 19.65
CA ILE A 255 -1.34 -11.35 18.24
C ILE A 255 -0.98 -12.82 18.13
N GLN A 256 -1.89 -13.63 17.56
CA GLN A 256 -1.61 -14.98 17.10
C GLN A 256 -0.86 -14.90 15.77
N ASP A 257 0.43 -15.18 15.81
CA ASP A 257 1.26 -15.23 14.61
C ASP A 257 1.10 -16.58 13.87
N TRP A 258 1.86 -16.82 12.86
CA TRP A 258 1.68 -17.74 11.74
C TRP A 258 1.42 -19.21 12.09
N GLN A 259 1.87 -19.73 13.21
CA GLN A 259 1.93 -21.19 13.43
C GLN A 259 0.58 -21.92 13.59
N TYR A 260 -0.53 -21.22 13.62
CA TYR A 260 -1.86 -21.84 13.73
C TYR A 260 -2.24 -22.74 12.54
N TRP A 261 -1.66 -22.50 11.36
CA TRP A 261 -1.84 -23.35 10.19
C TRP A 261 -0.86 -24.56 10.14
N GLY A 262 0.15 -24.57 10.94
CA GLY A 262 1.12 -25.66 11.09
C GLY A 262 2.41 -25.46 10.32
N CYS A 263 2.60 -26.13 9.19
CA CYS A 263 3.87 -26.17 8.46
C CYS A 263 3.89 -25.25 7.23
N ASP A 264 5.10 -25.09 6.63
CA ASP A 264 5.33 -24.21 5.48
C ASP A 264 4.54 -24.60 4.23
N SER A 265 4.38 -25.89 3.95
CA SER A 265 3.56 -26.36 2.82
C SER A 265 2.07 -26.05 2.99
N ASN A 266 1.63 -25.81 4.23
CA ASN A 266 0.27 -25.41 4.59
C ASN A 266 0.15 -23.90 4.87
N TRP A 267 1.09 -23.13 4.39
CA TRP A 267 1.21 -21.68 4.60
C TRP A 267 -0.09 -20.95 4.36
N ASN A 268 -0.53 -20.20 5.37
CA ASN A 268 -1.74 -19.38 5.32
C ASN A 268 -3.01 -20.15 4.88
N SER A 269 -3.24 -21.33 5.45
CA SER A 269 -4.40 -22.16 5.09
C SER A 269 -5.76 -21.51 5.37
N MET A 270 -5.81 -20.34 6.03
CA MET A 270 -7.03 -19.69 6.52
C MET A 270 -7.83 -20.56 7.50
N LYS A 271 -7.17 -21.53 8.11
CA LYS A 271 -7.78 -22.47 9.05
C LYS A 271 -6.79 -22.84 10.15
N PHE A 272 -7.30 -23.11 11.32
CA PHE A 272 -6.51 -23.73 12.38
C PHE A 272 -6.33 -25.19 12.04
N GLN A 273 -5.14 -25.58 11.61
CA GLN A 273 -4.80 -26.95 11.22
C GLN A 273 -3.63 -27.52 12.02
N ASN A 274 -2.87 -26.69 12.72
CA ASN A 274 -1.87 -27.17 13.66
C ASN A 274 -2.57 -28.01 14.75
N PRO A 275 -2.19 -29.30 14.92
CA PRO A 275 -2.87 -30.23 15.82
C PRO A 275 -2.91 -29.78 17.28
N ARG A 276 -1.99 -28.91 17.71
CA ARG A 276 -2.01 -28.31 19.06
C ARG A 276 -3.17 -27.35 19.27
N TYR A 277 -3.55 -26.61 18.25
CA TYR A 277 -4.63 -25.62 18.32
C TYR A 277 -6.03 -26.21 18.26
N ILE A 278 -6.15 -27.41 17.72
CA ILE A 278 -7.44 -28.10 17.53
C ILE A 278 -7.59 -29.39 18.31
N ASN A 279 -6.66 -29.63 19.27
CA ASN A 279 -6.63 -30.82 20.12
C ASN A 279 -6.61 -32.15 19.33
N LYS A 280 -5.77 -32.22 18.30
CA LYS A 280 -5.62 -33.39 17.40
C LYS A 280 -4.21 -33.99 17.46
N MET A 281 -3.49 -33.79 18.58
CA MET A 281 -2.21 -34.42 18.78
C MET A 281 -2.36 -35.97 18.81
N GLY A 282 -1.51 -36.62 18.00
CA GLY A 282 -1.59 -38.09 17.79
C GLY A 282 -2.52 -38.52 16.67
N ASP A 283 -3.39 -37.65 16.12
CA ASP A 283 -4.19 -37.93 14.94
C ASP A 283 -3.32 -37.89 13.67
N LYS A 284 -3.19 -39.03 12.97
CA LYS A 284 -2.32 -39.19 11.80
C LYS A 284 -2.64 -38.20 10.67
N GLU A 285 -3.91 -37.82 10.52
CA GLU A 285 -4.34 -36.88 9.49
C GLU A 285 -3.80 -35.46 9.79
N TYR A 286 -3.83 -35.06 11.05
CA TYR A 286 -3.41 -33.72 11.47
C TYR A 286 -1.93 -33.61 11.81
N MET A 287 -1.25 -34.70 12.20
CA MET A 287 0.18 -34.67 12.53
C MET A 287 1.06 -34.23 11.37
N LYS A 288 0.63 -34.37 10.12
CA LYS A 288 1.34 -33.83 8.94
C LYS A 288 1.47 -32.29 8.96
N TYR A 289 0.58 -31.60 9.69
CA TYR A 289 0.62 -30.15 9.86
C TYR A 289 1.45 -29.68 11.05
N LEU A 290 2.06 -30.59 11.80
CA LEU A 290 3.00 -30.20 12.84
C LEU A 290 4.24 -29.58 12.18
N PRO A 291 4.72 -28.42 12.66
CA PRO A 291 5.91 -27.80 12.09
C PRO A 291 7.14 -28.71 12.12
N ASN A 292 7.95 -28.65 11.06
CA ASN A 292 9.17 -29.45 10.96
C ASN A 292 10.11 -29.20 12.14
N GLY A 293 10.62 -30.28 12.72
CA GLY A 293 11.54 -30.23 13.87
C GLY A 293 10.85 -30.00 15.20
N GLU A 294 9.54 -29.95 15.28
CA GLU A 294 8.82 -29.94 16.54
C GLU A 294 8.55 -31.38 17.02
N ASN A 295 8.93 -31.62 18.27
CA ASN A 295 8.66 -32.91 18.93
C ASN A 295 7.16 -32.95 19.33
N PRO A 296 6.38 -33.92 18.87
CA PRO A 296 5.00 -34.09 19.30
C PRO A 296 4.86 -34.28 20.81
N ASP A 297 5.88 -34.87 21.46
CA ASP A 297 5.86 -35.21 22.88
C ASP A 297 6.45 -34.13 23.81
N ALA A 298 6.98 -33.04 23.25
CA ALA A 298 7.60 -31.97 24.01
C ALA A 298 6.61 -31.06 24.70
N ARG A 299 6.67 -30.96 26.02
CA ARG A 299 6.20 -29.89 26.93
C ARG A 299 4.73 -29.58 27.07
N TYR A 300 3.86 -29.92 26.15
CA TYR A 300 2.53 -29.35 26.09
C TYR A 300 1.41 -30.27 26.56
N GLY A 301 1.67 -31.36 27.27
CA GLY A 301 0.66 -32.20 27.92
C GLY A 301 -0.71 -32.27 27.20
N THR A 302 -1.73 -32.68 27.92
CA THR A 302 -3.11 -32.51 27.41
C THR A 302 -3.47 -31.02 27.38
N PRO A 303 -3.84 -30.43 26.24
CA PRO A 303 -4.15 -29.03 26.15
C PRO A 303 -5.29 -28.64 27.11
N ARG A 304 -5.09 -27.56 27.87
CA ARG A 304 -6.13 -26.93 28.69
C ARG A 304 -7.18 -26.28 27.77
N ILE A 305 -6.70 -25.59 26.74
CA ILE A 305 -7.51 -24.95 25.69
C ILE A 305 -7.60 -25.91 24.51
N LYS A 306 -8.81 -26.31 24.15
CA LYS A 306 -9.05 -27.43 23.21
C LYS A 306 -9.47 -27.01 21.82
N SER A 307 -9.79 -25.74 21.62
CA SER A 307 -10.24 -25.23 20.34
C SER A 307 -9.86 -23.76 20.13
N PRO A 308 -9.80 -23.29 18.88
CA PRO A 308 -9.63 -21.87 18.57
C PRO A 308 -10.71 -20.97 19.18
N GLN A 309 -11.96 -21.43 19.16
CA GLN A 309 -13.08 -20.70 19.79
C GLN A 309 -12.84 -20.52 21.30
N GLU A 310 -12.46 -21.59 21.99
CA GLU A 310 -12.17 -21.55 23.43
C GLU A 310 -11.00 -20.61 23.75
N MET A 311 -9.97 -20.56 22.89
CA MET A 311 -8.86 -19.63 23.01
C MET A 311 -9.31 -18.17 22.90
N ILE A 312 -10.10 -17.86 21.87
CA ILE A 312 -10.62 -16.50 21.64
C ILE A 312 -11.51 -16.08 22.81
N ASP A 313 -12.46 -16.91 23.21
CA ASP A 313 -13.34 -16.65 24.35
C ASP A 313 -12.57 -16.45 25.65
N TYR A 314 -11.48 -17.20 25.86
CA TYR A 314 -10.62 -17.08 27.03
C TYR A 314 -9.96 -15.70 27.10
N ILE A 315 -9.46 -15.19 25.96
CA ILE A 315 -8.81 -13.89 25.85
C ILE A 315 -9.82 -12.77 26.09
N HIS A 316 -10.99 -12.87 25.46
CA HIS A 316 -12.07 -11.90 25.64
C HIS A 316 -12.55 -11.80 27.09
N LYS A 317 -12.68 -12.94 27.79
CA LYS A 317 -13.00 -13.00 29.23
C LYS A 317 -11.99 -12.28 30.12
N ARG A 318 -10.77 -12.06 29.61
CA ARG A 318 -9.69 -11.31 30.28
C ARG A 318 -9.62 -9.86 29.85
N ASN A 319 -10.65 -9.38 29.18
CA ASN A 319 -10.73 -8.01 28.66
C ASN A 319 -9.50 -7.67 27.81
N ALA A 320 -9.14 -8.56 26.89
CA ALA A 320 -8.13 -8.36 25.87
C ALA A 320 -8.69 -8.73 24.49
N HIS A 321 -8.16 -8.11 23.44
CA HIS A 321 -8.48 -8.42 22.06
C HIS A 321 -7.47 -9.39 21.45
N ILE A 322 -7.86 -10.06 20.36
CA ILE A 322 -6.97 -10.97 19.64
C ILE A 322 -6.94 -10.64 18.17
N MET A 323 -5.72 -10.53 17.62
CA MET A 323 -5.45 -10.39 16.21
C MET A 323 -4.74 -11.64 15.70
N ILE A 324 -4.93 -11.98 14.44
CA ILE A 324 -4.26 -13.11 13.81
C ILE A 324 -3.50 -12.67 12.55
N SER A 325 -2.32 -13.24 12.30
CA SER A 325 -1.59 -12.95 11.08
C SER A 325 -2.21 -13.70 9.89
N VAL A 326 -2.40 -13.00 8.78
CA VAL A 326 -2.89 -13.54 7.51
C VAL A 326 -2.01 -13.04 6.37
N TRP A 327 -1.80 -13.87 5.36
CA TRP A 327 -0.92 -13.56 4.24
C TRP A 327 -1.69 -13.49 2.91
N ALA A 328 -1.12 -12.81 1.94
CA ALA A 328 -1.66 -12.77 0.58
C ALA A 328 -1.12 -13.91 -0.31
N SER A 329 -0.61 -14.98 0.29
CA SER A 329 -0.01 -16.11 -0.43
C SER A 329 -0.36 -17.43 0.25
N PHE A 330 -0.37 -18.52 -0.51
CA PHE A 330 -0.84 -19.82 -0.06
C PHE A 330 0.16 -20.92 -0.34
N GLY A 331 0.32 -21.83 0.61
CA GLY A 331 1.11 -23.06 0.46
C GLY A 331 0.38 -24.11 -0.37
N PRO A 332 1.11 -24.99 -1.07
CA PRO A 332 0.56 -25.95 -2.00
C PRO A 332 -0.35 -27.03 -1.39
N TRP A 333 -0.35 -27.18 -0.05
CA TRP A 333 -1.26 -28.11 0.64
C TRP A 333 -2.58 -27.48 1.05
N THR A 334 -2.78 -26.19 0.79
CA THR A 334 -4.01 -25.48 1.20
C THR A 334 -5.12 -25.62 0.17
N GLU A 335 -6.35 -25.72 0.63
CA GLU A 335 -7.53 -25.66 -0.25
C GLU A 335 -7.57 -24.34 -1.03
N MET A 336 -7.09 -23.26 -0.42
CA MET A 336 -7.00 -21.94 -1.04
C MET A 336 -6.07 -21.93 -2.25
N TYR A 337 -4.90 -22.57 -2.13
CA TYR A 337 -3.98 -22.71 -3.26
C TYR A 337 -4.67 -23.40 -4.45
N HIS A 338 -5.25 -24.58 -4.22
CA HIS A 338 -5.90 -25.35 -5.28
C HIS A 338 -7.07 -24.62 -5.90
N LYS A 339 -7.89 -23.96 -5.09
CA LYS A 339 -9.03 -23.18 -5.56
C LYS A 339 -8.61 -21.98 -6.42
N MET A 340 -7.57 -21.24 -5.98
CA MET A 340 -7.02 -20.12 -6.74
C MET A 340 -6.31 -20.56 -8.01
N ASP A 341 -5.55 -21.65 -7.94
CA ASP A 341 -4.82 -22.21 -9.09
C ASP A 341 -5.79 -22.66 -10.19
N SER A 342 -6.89 -23.36 -9.83
CA SER A 342 -7.92 -23.79 -10.78
C SER A 342 -8.62 -22.64 -11.51
N LEU A 343 -8.57 -21.43 -10.96
CA LEU A 343 -9.14 -20.22 -11.54
C LEU A 343 -8.07 -19.31 -12.21
N ASN A 344 -6.84 -19.80 -12.32
CA ASN A 344 -5.69 -19.01 -12.78
C ASN A 344 -5.56 -17.67 -12.01
N ALA A 345 -5.83 -17.72 -10.70
CA ALA A 345 -5.82 -16.57 -9.81
C ALA A 345 -4.60 -16.53 -8.87
N LEU A 346 -3.61 -17.40 -9.08
CA LEU A 346 -2.29 -17.33 -8.45
C LEU A 346 -1.30 -16.65 -9.38
N LEU A 347 -0.43 -15.82 -8.80
CA LEU A 347 0.70 -15.25 -9.53
C LEU A 347 1.78 -16.31 -9.75
N HIS A 348 2.42 -16.29 -10.93
CA HIS A 348 3.35 -17.34 -11.38
C HIS A 348 4.78 -17.22 -10.81
N PHE A 349 4.90 -16.92 -9.52
CA PHE A 349 6.18 -16.92 -8.81
C PHE A 349 6.01 -17.39 -7.38
N GLU A 350 7.09 -17.95 -6.83
CA GLU A 350 7.14 -18.35 -5.42
C GLU A 350 7.56 -17.18 -4.55
N THR A 351 7.03 -17.15 -3.32
CA THR A 351 7.35 -16.17 -2.29
C THR A 351 7.81 -16.87 -1.01
N TRP A 352 7.88 -16.14 0.07
CA TRP A 352 8.23 -16.68 1.39
C TRP A 352 7.15 -17.66 1.91
N PRO A 353 7.53 -18.77 2.57
CA PRO A 353 8.91 -19.24 2.83
C PRO A 353 9.54 -19.88 1.58
N PRO A 354 10.88 -19.76 1.42
CA PRO A 354 11.57 -20.23 0.23
C PRO A 354 11.48 -21.75 0.08
N LYS A 355 11.35 -22.25 -1.15
CA LYS A 355 11.28 -23.67 -1.51
C LYS A 355 10.04 -24.41 -0.98
N ALA A 356 9.07 -23.70 -0.45
CA ALA A 356 7.82 -24.31 0.04
C ALA A 356 6.70 -24.32 -1.04
N GLY A 357 6.96 -23.80 -2.23
CA GLY A 357 5.97 -23.72 -3.32
C GLY A 357 4.85 -22.69 -3.08
N VAL A 358 5.06 -21.77 -2.14
CA VAL A 358 4.06 -20.75 -1.76
C VAL A 358 3.93 -19.72 -2.86
N LYS A 359 2.68 -19.48 -3.33
CA LYS A 359 2.37 -18.49 -4.35
C LYS A 359 1.40 -17.44 -3.84
N PRO A 360 1.59 -16.16 -4.19
CA PRO A 360 0.61 -15.12 -3.91
C PRO A 360 -0.59 -15.24 -4.85
N TYR A 361 -1.77 -14.82 -4.35
CA TYR A 361 -2.93 -14.67 -5.22
C TYR A 361 -2.89 -13.32 -5.96
N ASP A 362 -3.64 -13.23 -7.06
CA ASP A 362 -3.81 -12.00 -7.81
C ASP A 362 -4.85 -11.09 -7.13
N PRO A 363 -4.44 -10.02 -6.41
CA PRO A 363 -5.36 -9.14 -5.70
C PRO A 363 -6.20 -8.24 -6.63
N PHE A 364 -5.88 -8.17 -7.92
CA PHE A 364 -6.66 -7.43 -8.92
C PHE A 364 -7.78 -8.28 -9.52
N ASN A 365 -7.71 -9.60 -9.36
CA ASN A 365 -8.81 -10.49 -9.74
C ASN A 365 -9.95 -10.39 -8.71
N PRO A 366 -11.14 -9.87 -9.07
CA PRO A 366 -12.25 -9.69 -8.14
C PRO A 366 -12.79 -11.02 -7.58
N VAL A 367 -12.70 -12.10 -8.36
CA VAL A 367 -13.10 -13.44 -7.92
C VAL A 367 -12.14 -13.94 -6.84
N ALA A 368 -10.83 -13.74 -7.04
CA ALA A 368 -9.82 -14.11 -6.04
C ALA A 368 -10.00 -13.34 -4.72
N ARG A 369 -10.26 -12.03 -4.79
CA ARG A 369 -10.58 -11.23 -3.59
C ARG A 369 -11.81 -11.74 -2.85
N SER A 370 -12.88 -12.08 -3.56
CA SER A 370 -14.09 -12.62 -2.96
C SER A 370 -13.84 -13.96 -2.27
N ILE A 371 -13.08 -14.84 -2.90
CA ILE A 371 -12.72 -16.15 -2.31
C ILE A 371 -11.88 -15.92 -1.04
N TYR A 372 -10.85 -15.07 -1.13
CA TYR A 372 -9.97 -14.72 0.01
C TYR A 372 -10.80 -14.24 1.21
N TRP A 373 -11.65 -13.26 0.98
CA TRP A 373 -12.48 -12.68 2.04
C TRP A 373 -13.45 -13.70 2.64
N ASN A 374 -14.17 -14.47 1.80
CA ASN A 374 -15.16 -15.41 2.27
C ASN A 374 -14.55 -16.53 3.13
N GLU A 375 -13.39 -17.07 2.74
CA GLU A 375 -12.73 -18.11 3.52
C GLU A 375 -12.16 -17.55 4.83
N MET A 376 -11.56 -16.36 4.80
CA MET A 376 -11.07 -15.69 6.00
C MET A 376 -12.23 -15.37 6.96
N LYS A 377 -13.31 -14.79 6.46
CA LYS A 377 -14.50 -14.52 7.26
C LYS A 377 -15.00 -15.77 7.95
N LYS A 378 -15.28 -16.82 7.17
CA LYS A 378 -15.86 -18.08 7.65
C LYS A 378 -14.99 -18.79 8.70
N ASN A 379 -13.68 -18.86 8.46
CA ASN A 379 -12.79 -19.73 9.23
C ASN A 379 -12.05 -19.01 10.35
N ILE A 380 -12.09 -17.67 10.37
CA ILE A 380 -11.32 -16.83 11.32
C ILE A 380 -12.26 -15.83 12.01
N PHE A 381 -12.88 -14.92 11.26
CA PHE A 381 -13.67 -13.86 11.90
C PHE A 381 -14.97 -14.36 12.52
N ASP A 382 -15.64 -15.33 11.90
CA ASP A 382 -16.86 -15.91 12.48
C ASP A 382 -16.59 -16.71 13.77
N LEU A 383 -15.30 -16.99 14.11
CA LEU A 383 -14.89 -17.50 15.42
C LEU A 383 -14.76 -16.40 16.49
N GLY A 384 -14.94 -15.13 16.14
CA GLY A 384 -14.82 -14.00 17.06
C GLY A 384 -13.45 -13.31 17.06
N MET A 385 -12.59 -13.56 16.06
CA MET A 385 -11.32 -12.85 15.91
C MET A 385 -11.56 -11.36 15.70
N ASP A 386 -10.95 -10.49 16.50
CA ASP A 386 -11.19 -9.04 16.47
C ASP A 386 -10.54 -8.34 15.28
N ALA A 387 -9.36 -8.82 14.85
CA ALA A 387 -8.61 -8.21 13.77
C ALA A 387 -7.73 -9.20 13.00
N GLY A 388 -7.40 -8.85 11.75
CA GLY A 388 -6.43 -9.54 10.92
C GLY A 388 -5.21 -8.66 10.67
N GLY A 389 -4.01 -9.18 10.97
CA GLY A 389 -2.75 -8.56 10.57
C GLY A 389 -2.36 -9.03 9.18
N TRP A 390 -2.69 -8.24 8.14
CA TRP A 390 -2.30 -8.57 6.78
C TRP A 390 -0.81 -8.40 6.59
N ILE A 391 -0.12 -9.52 6.40
CA ILE A 391 1.29 -9.52 6.05
C ILE A 391 1.38 -9.72 4.54
N LEU A 392 1.82 -8.68 3.84
CA LEU A 392 2.12 -8.79 2.43
C LEU A 392 3.37 -9.67 2.27
N PRO A 393 3.40 -10.58 1.29
CA PRO A 393 4.59 -11.34 0.99
C PRO A 393 5.72 -10.35 0.73
N ASN A 394 6.74 -10.41 1.57
CA ASN A 394 7.95 -9.64 1.34
C ASN A 394 8.50 -10.07 -0.01
N PRO A 395 8.51 -9.24 -1.04
CA PRO A 395 9.11 -9.61 -2.29
C PRO A 395 10.61 -9.68 -2.07
N ILE A 396 11.11 -10.82 -1.57
CA ILE A 396 12.47 -11.26 -1.87
C ILE A 396 12.44 -11.64 -3.34
N ILE A 397 12.21 -10.64 -4.17
CA ILE A 397 12.18 -10.80 -5.59
C ILE A 397 13.57 -10.42 -6.04
N TRP A 398 14.34 -11.43 -6.39
CA TRP A 398 15.47 -11.27 -7.28
C TRP A 398 15.02 -10.47 -8.49
N ARG A 399 15.72 -9.42 -8.87
CA ARG A 399 15.42 -8.41 -9.90
C ARG A 399 14.67 -8.89 -11.16
N PHE A 400 14.66 -10.19 -11.45
CA PHE A 400 14.07 -10.79 -12.66
C PHE A 400 12.57 -11.15 -12.56
N LYS A 401 11.94 -11.12 -11.37
CA LYS A 401 10.53 -11.54 -11.20
C LYS A 401 9.55 -10.41 -10.88
N ILE A 402 10.02 -9.20 -10.60
CA ILE A 402 9.17 -8.01 -10.37
C ILE A 402 8.37 -7.65 -11.63
N LYS A 403 8.96 -7.84 -12.81
CA LYS A 403 8.34 -7.56 -14.11
C LYS A 403 6.96 -8.22 -14.30
N ILE A 404 6.80 -9.48 -13.87
CA ILE A 404 5.55 -10.23 -14.04
C ILE A 404 4.44 -9.70 -13.14
N LEU A 405 4.78 -9.12 -11.97
CA LEU A 405 3.78 -8.57 -11.04
C LEU A 405 3.16 -7.29 -11.59
N ILE A 406 3.98 -6.45 -12.16
CA ILE A 406 3.58 -5.14 -12.69
C ILE A 406 2.66 -5.31 -13.90
N GLN A 407 2.91 -6.29 -14.79
CA GLN A 407 2.03 -6.61 -15.91
C GLN A 407 0.58 -6.93 -15.56
N LYS A 408 0.33 -7.41 -14.34
CA LYS A 408 -1.05 -7.70 -13.87
C LYS A 408 -1.63 -6.59 -13.01
N LEU A 409 -0.85 -5.55 -12.73
CA LEU A 409 -1.23 -4.41 -11.90
C LEU A 409 -1.63 -3.16 -12.70
N ILE A 410 -1.34 -3.15 -14.00
CA ILE A 410 -1.72 -2.17 -14.99
C ILE A 410 -2.71 -2.80 -15.97
#